data_4243e8e4c9d1d790964832ebf60de3c3
#
_entry.id   4243e8e4c9d1d790964832ebf60de3c3
#
_cell.length_a   1.000
_cell.length_b   1.000
_cell.length_c   1.000
_cell.angle_alpha   90.00
_cell.angle_beta   90.00
_cell.angle_gamma   90.00
#
_symmetry.space_group_name_H-M   'P 1'
#
loop_
_entity.id
_entity.type
_entity.pdbx_description
1 polymer ?
#
loop_
_entity_poly.entity_id
_entity_poly.type
_entity_poly.pdbx_seq_one_letter_code
_entity_poly.pdbx_strand_id
1 'polypeptide(L)'
;EILRCLVGSEMCIRDRARGQAWGVYGTAVGYKYTKRESYIPIFKGVTEYFLRHLPEDLVPYWDLEFGDGNEDQPRDSSSASIAACGMLEMAKYLPSKEAAYYISIAKRLMKSVVDHYAVKDPSQSNGLVLHSTYSNHSPYNTCNHYGVDECNIWGDYFYMEALTRLHKDWNIYW
;
A
#
# COMPACT_ATOMS: atom_id res chain seq x y z
N GLU A 1 18.39 -18.39 5.23
CA GLU A 1 19.58 -18.12 4.36
C GLU A 1 19.21 -17.76 2.92
N ILE A 2 18.12 -18.27 2.37
CA ILE A 2 17.64 -17.88 1.02
C ILE A 2 17.23 -16.38 0.98
N LEU A 3 16.86 -15.80 2.10
CA LEU A 3 16.51 -14.39 2.23
C LEU A 3 17.72 -13.44 2.19
N ARG A 4 18.94 -13.97 2.35
CA ARG A 4 20.18 -13.19 2.20
C ARG A 4 20.74 -13.17 0.79
N CYS A 5 20.24 -13.99 -0.12
CA CYS A 5 20.77 -14.10 -1.49
C CYS A 5 20.27 -13.05 -2.47
N LEU A 6 19.35 -12.19 -2.07
CA LEU A 6 19.01 -10.96 -2.80
C LEU A 6 19.78 -9.76 -2.25
N VAL A 7 20.81 -10.02 -1.45
CA VAL A 7 21.73 -9.07 -0.87
C VAL A 7 22.74 -8.62 -1.92
N GLY A 8 22.42 -7.62 -2.56
CA GLY A 8 23.25 -6.74 -3.39
C GLY A 8 22.58 -5.39 -3.56
N SER A 9 21.33 -5.30 -3.20
CA SER A 9 20.65 -4.04 -2.99
C SER A 9 20.35 -3.94 -1.49
N GLU A 10 20.70 -2.84 -0.89
CA GLU A 10 20.32 -2.51 0.50
C GLU A 10 18.81 -2.38 0.67
N MET A 11 18.04 -2.69 -0.37
CA MET A 11 16.59 -2.78 -0.36
C MET A 11 16.17 -4.24 -0.23
N CYS A 12 15.90 -4.66 0.98
CA CYS A 12 15.15 -5.89 1.19
C CYS A 12 13.76 -5.72 0.57
N ILE A 13 13.44 -6.53 -0.44
CA ILE A 13 12.09 -6.56 -1.05
C ILE A 13 11.01 -6.72 0.02
N ARG A 14 11.34 -7.32 1.14
CA ARG A 14 10.45 -7.52 2.29
C ARG A 14 10.02 -6.20 2.94
N ASP A 15 10.88 -5.23 3.02
CA ASP A 15 10.65 -4.04 3.85
C ASP A 15 10.10 -2.87 3.02
N ARG A 16 10.19 -2.97 1.70
CA ARG A 16 9.61 -1.98 0.80
C ARG A 16 8.09 -1.90 0.96
N ALA A 17 7.58 -0.72 1.31
CA ALA A 17 6.16 -0.51 1.65
C ALA A 17 5.21 -1.01 0.56
N ARG A 18 5.49 -0.72 -0.72
CA ARG A 18 4.65 -1.19 -1.82
C ARG A 18 4.70 -2.69 -2.00
N GLY A 19 5.86 -3.32 -1.77
CA GLY A 19 5.98 -4.78 -1.78
C GLY A 19 5.06 -5.43 -0.75
N GLN A 20 5.02 -4.89 0.46
CA GLN A 20 4.11 -5.36 1.51
C GLN A 20 2.64 -5.09 1.16
N ALA A 21 2.33 -3.90 0.65
CA ALA A 21 0.97 -3.58 0.21
C ALA A 21 0.48 -4.53 -0.89
N TRP A 22 1.35 -4.91 -1.84
CA TRP A 22 1.05 -5.95 -2.83
C TRP A 22 0.81 -7.32 -2.17
N GLY A 23 1.51 -7.65 -1.10
CA GLY A 23 1.28 -8.84 -0.30
C GLY A 23 -0.13 -8.86 0.30
N VAL A 24 -0.57 -7.74 0.88
CA VAL A 24 -1.93 -7.56 1.41
C VAL A 24 -2.98 -7.75 0.31
N TYR A 25 -2.82 -7.04 -0.80
CA TYR A 25 -3.76 -7.11 -1.92
C TYR A 25 -3.76 -8.49 -2.60
N GLY A 26 -2.57 -9.00 -2.93
CA GLY A 26 -2.42 -10.27 -3.64
C GLY A 26 -2.94 -11.47 -2.87
N THR A 27 -2.77 -11.50 -1.54
CA THR A 27 -3.34 -12.58 -0.72
C THR A 27 -4.87 -12.53 -0.67
N ALA A 28 -5.46 -11.34 -0.64
CA ALA A 28 -6.92 -11.17 -0.70
C ALA A 28 -7.48 -11.63 -2.06
N VAL A 29 -6.83 -11.24 -3.16
CA VAL A 29 -7.20 -11.68 -4.52
C VAL A 29 -6.97 -13.18 -4.70
N GLY A 30 -5.86 -13.72 -4.17
CA GLY A 30 -5.58 -15.16 -4.16
C GLY A 30 -6.69 -15.94 -3.46
N TYR A 31 -7.15 -15.48 -2.30
CA TYR A 31 -8.29 -16.08 -1.62
C TYR A 31 -9.59 -15.96 -2.43
N LYS A 32 -9.85 -14.80 -3.01
CA LYS A 32 -11.05 -14.58 -3.84
C LYS A 32 -11.21 -15.68 -4.89
N TYR A 33 -10.14 -15.98 -5.62
CA TYR A 33 -10.20 -16.92 -6.76
C TYR A 33 -10.00 -18.37 -6.38
N THR A 34 -9.20 -18.66 -5.36
CA THR A 34 -8.85 -20.06 -5.02
C THR A 34 -9.65 -20.61 -3.86
N LYS A 35 -10.20 -19.77 -3.00
CA LYS A 35 -10.85 -20.13 -1.73
C LYS A 35 -9.98 -21.00 -0.80
N ARG A 36 -8.65 -20.93 -0.98
CA ARG A 36 -7.73 -21.67 -0.11
C ARG A 36 -7.59 -20.97 1.22
N GLU A 37 -7.99 -21.65 2.30
CA GLU A 37 -7.96 -21.12 3.67
C GLU A 37 -6.56 -20.67 4.13
N SER A 38 -5.49 -21.23 3.53
CA SER A 38 -4.11 -20.84 3.82
C SER A 38 -3.80 -19.36 3.53
N TYR A 39 -4.54 -18.71 2.65
CA TYR A 39 -4.37 -17.28 2.38
C TYR A 39 -4.80 -16.39 3.56
N ILE A 40 -5.74 -16.83 4.38
CA ILE A 40 -6.25 -16.02 5.50
C ILE A 40 -5.15 -15.71 6.53
N PRO A 41 -4.44 -16.71 7.10
CA PRO A 41 -3.35 -16.41 8.03
C PRO A 41 -2.19 -15.64 7.37
N ILE A 42 -1.90 -15.88 6.09
CA ILE A 42 -0.88 -15.12 5.36
C ILE A 42 -1.31 -13.66 5.25
N PHE A 43 -2.55 -13.39 4.81
CA PHE A 43 -3.12 -12.05 4.76
C PHE A 43 -3.00 -11.34 6.11
N LYS A 44 -3.42 -12.01 7.20
CA LYS A 44 -3.36 -11.43 8.54
C LYS A 44 -1.93 -11.07 8.93
N GLY A 45 -0.97 -11.96 8.70
CA GLY A 45 0.44 -11.73 9.04
C GLY A 45 1.07 -10.59 8.25
N VAL A 46 0.86 -10.56 6.92
CA VAL A 46 1.39 -9.49 6.05
C VAL A 46 0.75 -8.15 6.39
N THR A 47 -0.58 -8.14 6.63
CA THR A 47 -1.30 -6.92 6.99
C THR A 47 -0.86 -6.40 8.35
N GLU A 48 -0.71 -7.27 9.34
CA GLU A 48 -0.25 -6.86 10.67
C GLU A 48 1.17 -6.28 10.62
N TYR A 49 2.07 -6.90 9.85
CA TYR A 49 3.40 -6.36 9.63
C TYR A 49 3.34 -4.96 9.04
N PHE A 50 2.59 -4.78 7.95
CA PHE A 50 2.40 -3.48 7.33
C PHE A 50 1.88 -2.42 8.32
N LEU A 51 0.83 -2.76 9.07
CA LEU A 51 0.18 -1.82 10.00
C LEU A 51 1.07 -1.39 11.17
N ARG A 52 1.94 -2.29 11.66
CA ARG A 52 2.86 -2.00 12.77
C ARG A 52 3.97 -1.02 12.40
N HIS A 53 4.26 -0.87 11.12
CA HIS A 53 5.33 -0.01 10.62
C HIS A 53 4.79 1.30 10.01
N LEU A 54 3.49 1.57 10.17
CA LEU A 54 2.92 2.83 9.71
C LEU A 54 3.26 3.96 10.67
N PRO A 55 3.62 5.15 10.15
CA PRO A 55 3.76 6.37 10.95
C PRO A 55 2.38 6.85 11.44
N GLU A 56 2.38 7.92 12.26
CA GLU A 56 1.16 8.44 12.88
C GLU A 56 0.06 8.82 11.87
N ASP A 57 0.46 9.34 10.70
CA ASP A 57 -0.47 9.72 9.63
C ASP A 57 -0.97 8.53 8.78
N LEU A 58 -0.52 7.31 9.08
CA LEU A 58 -0.93 6.05 8.43
C LEU A 58 -0.51 5.92 6.95
N VAL A 59 0.28 6.82 6.41
CA VAL A 59 0.85 6.69 5.06
C VAL A 59 2.31 6.29 5.17
N PRO A 60 2.71 5.11 4.69
CA PRO A 60 4.06 4.62 4.92
C PRO A 60 5.12 5.46 4.21
N TYR A 61 6.31 5.44 4.77
CA TYR A 61 7.52 5.77 4.02
C TYR A 61 7.74 4.73 2.91
N TRP A 62 8.61 5.03 1.96
CA TRP A 62 8.90 4.14 0.83
C TRP A 62 9.44 2.77 1.27
N ASP A 63 10.06 2.72 2.43
CA ASP A 63 10.50 1.51 3.12
C ASP A 63 9.94 1.50 4.55
N LEU A 64 9.47 0.35 5.01
CA LEU A 64 8.83 0.19 6.32
C LEU A 64 9.82 0.17 7.49
N GLU A 65 11.12 0.22 7.24
CA GLU A 65 12.13 0.43 8.27
C GLU A 65 12.12 1.88 8.78
N PHE A 66 11.60 2.82 7.98
CA PHE A 66 11.45 4.21 8.36
C PHE A 66 10.11 4.46 9.07
N GLY A 67 10.14 5.34 10.06
CA GLY A 67 8.99 5.74 10.85
C GLY A 67 9.05 7.22 11.22
N ASP A 68 8.24 7.62 12.18
CA ASP A 68 8.29 8.98 12.71
C ASP A 68 9.68 9.28 13.25
N GLY A 69 10.24 10.42 12.85
CA GLY A 69 11.65 10.78 13.07
C GLY A 69 12.54 10.61 11.82
N ASN A 70 12.02 10.11 10.71
CA ASN A 70 12.70 9.98 9.44
C ASN A 70 12.06 10.86 8.35
N GLU A 71 11.72 12.10 8.69
CA GLU A 71 10.98 13.02 7.82
C GLU A 71 11.73 13.41 6.54
N ASP A 72 13.03 13.14 6.48
CA ASP A 72 13.86 13.28 5.29
C ASP A 72 13.63 12.17 4.25
N GLN A 73 12.95 11.09 4.64
CA GLN A 73 12.67 9.97 3.74
C GLN A 73 11.35 10.19 2.98
N PRO A 74 11.30 9.81 1.69
CA PRO A 74 10.09 9.99 0.90
C PRO A 74 8.97 9.05 1.34
N ARG A 75 7.73 9.49 1.15
CA ARG A 75 6.53 8.69 1.39
C ARG A 75 6.22 7.79 0.19
N ASP A 76 5.38 6.78 0.41
CA ASP A 76 4.73 6.04 -0.67
C ASP A 76 3.21 5.93 -0.42
N SER A 77 2.50 6.98 -0.80
CA SER A 77 1.04 7.08 -0.70
C SER A 77 0.30 5.98 -1.47
N SER A 78 0.92 5.47 -2.55
CA SER A 78 0.35 4.37 -3.33
C SER A 78 0.19 3.10 -2.49
N SER A 79 1.12 2.84 -1.58
CA SER A 79 1.08 1.66 -0.71
C SER A 79 -0.13 1.65 0.22
N ALA A 80 -0.50 2.81 0.77
CA ALA A 80 -1.70 2.93 1.61
C ALA A 80 -2.98 2.58 0.84
N SER A 81 -3.11 3.10 -0.38
CA SER A 81 -4.26 2.82 -1.26
C SER A 81 -4.34 1.35 -1.66
N ILE A 82 -3.21 0.73 -2.04
CA ILE A 82 -3.13 -0.70 -2.40
C ILE A 82 -3.53 -1.58 -1.20
N ALA A 83 -2.97 -1.30 -0.02
CA ALA A 83 -3.28 -2.06 1.19
C ALA A 83 -4.76 -1.92 1.57
N ALA A 84 -5.33 -0.71 1.46
CA ALA A 84 -6.75 -0.48 1.70
C ALA A 84 -7.63 -1.33 0.76
N CYS A 85 -7.31 -1.41 -0.53
CA CYS A 85 -8.02 -2.27 -1.49
C CYS A 85 -7.96 -3.75 -1.06
N GLY A 86 -6.80 -4.24 -0.64
CA GLY A 86 -6.64 -5.62 -0.16
C GLY A 86 -7.46 -5.90 1.09
N MET A 87 -7.46 -4.98 2.06
CA MET A 87 -8.26 -5.10 3.28
C MET A 87 -9.76 -5.11 2.98
N LEU A 88 -10.23 -4.24 2.08
CA LEU A 88 -11.64 -4.18 1.67
C LEU A 88 -12.07 -5.42 0.90
N GLU A 89 -11.18 -6.01 0.09
CA GLU A 89 -11.48 -7.28 -0.60
C GLU A 89 -11.56 -8.45 0.39
N MET A 90 -10.56 -8.61 1.27
CA MET A 90 -10.55 -9.72 2.22
C MET A 90 -11.70 -9.63 3.22
N ALA A 91 -12.11 -8.43 3.62
CA ALA A 91 -13.23 -8.22 4.56
C ALA A 91 -14.54 -8.87 4.09
N LYS A 92 -14.73 -9.07 2.79
CA LYS A 92 -15.92 -9.75 2.24
C LYS A 92 -16.03 -11.23 2.65
N TYR A 93 -14.92 -11.81 3.10
CA TYR A 93 -14.79 -13.25 3.36
C TYR A 93 -14.52 -13.57 4.84
N LEU A 94 -14.28 -12.57 5.65
CA LEU A 94 -13.97 -12.73 7.07
C LEU A 94 -15.23 -12.64 7.96
N PRO A 95 -15.18 -13.20 9.18
CA PRO A 95 -16.25 -13.00 10.16
C PRO A 95 -16.51 -11.51 10.42
N SER A 96 -17.77 -11.14 10.68
CA SER A 96 -18.23 -9.74 10.75
C SER A 96 -17.37 -8.83 11.64
N LYS A 97 -16.87 -9.33 12.77
CA LYS A 97 -16.02 -8.55 13.68
C LYS A 97 -14.65 -8.23 13.06
N GLU A 98 -14.03 -9.22 12.41
CA GLU A 98 -12.74 -9.03 11.71
C GLU A 98 -12.92 -8.17 10.46
N ALA A 99 -13.99 -8.40 9.70
CA ALA A 99 -14.34 -7.58 8.56
C ALA A 99 -14.49 -6.09 8.93
N ALA A 100 -15.24 -5.80 10.00
CA ALA A 100 -15.43 -4.44 10.50
C ALA A 100 -14.09 -3.79 10.90
N TYR A 101 -13.18 -4.55 11.50
CA TYR A 101 -11.84 -4.07 11.85
C TYR A 101 -11.05 -3.64 10.62
N TYR A 102 -10.92 -4.49 9.60
CA TYR A 102 -10.18 -4.16 8.38
C TYR A 102 -10.83 -3.03 7.57
N ILE A 103 -12.16 -2.99 7.49
CA ILE A 103 -12.87 -1.87 6.86
C ILE A 103 -12.59 -0.55 7.59
N SER A 104 -12.57 -0.57 8.92
CA SER A 104 -12.25 0.63 9.71
C SER A 104 -10.84 1.14 9.44
N ILE A 105 -9.86 0.24 9.37
CA ILE A 105 -8.48 0.60 9.05
C ILE A 105 -8.38 1.13 7.63
N ALA A 106 -8.97 0.45 6.64
CA ALA A 106 -8.97 0.91 5.26
C ALA A 106 -9.55 2.32 5.11
N LYS A 107 -10.64 2.62 5.83
CA LYS A 107 -11.23 3.97 5.89
C LYS A 107 -10.27 5.01 6.46
N ARG A 108 -9.52 4.67 7.51
CA ARG A 108 -8.55 5.57 8.13
C ARG A 108 -7.36 5.83 7.20
N LEU A 109 -6.82 4.79 6.56
CA LEU A 109 -5.77 4.93 5.54
C LEU A 109 -6.22 5.87 4.42
N MET A 110 -7.40 5.60 3.84
CA MET A 110 -7.92 6.41 2.75
C MET A 110 -8.26 7.84 3.17
N LYS A 111 -8.74 8.03 4.41
CA LYS A 111 -8.95 9.37 4.94
C LYS A 111 -7.66 10.16 4.97
N SER A 112 -6.57 9.57 5.45
CA SER A 112 -5.27 10.23 5.47
C SER A 112 -4.77 10.56 4.06
N VAL A 113 -4.88 9.62 3.12
CA VAL A 113 -4.51 9.85 1.72
C VAL A 113 -5.32 11.01 1.12
N VAL A 114 -6.65 11.03 1.34
CA VAL A 114 -7.51 12.11 0.86
C VAL A 114 -7.16 13.45 1.48
N ASP A 115 -6.91 13.49 2.77
CA ASP A 115 -6.70 14.74 3.49
C ASP A 115 -5.34 15.38 3.19
N HIS A 116 -4.28 14.57 3.03
CA HIS A 116 -2.89 15.05 3.01
C HIS A 116 -2.15 14.81 1.69
N TYR A 117 -2.58 13.84 0.88
CA TYR A 117 -1.83 13.38 -0.28
C TYR A 117 -2.57 13.52 -1.62
N ALA A 118 -3.88 13.68 -1.59
CA ALA A 118 -4.66 13.91 -2.81
C ALA A 118 -4.42 15.32 -3.36
N VAL A 119 -4.28 15.41 -4.69
CA VAL A 119 -4.18 16.69 -5.40
C VAL A 119 -5.44 17.51 -5.17
N LYS A 120 -5.30 18.69 -4.61
CA LYS A 120 -6.40 19.63 -4.35
C LYS A 120 -6.51 20.69 -5.44
N ASP A 121 -5.39 21.05 -6.03
CA ASP A 121 -5.31 22.05 -7.08
C ASP A 121 -4.73 21.40 -8.35
N PRO A 122 -5.48 21.37 -9.47
CA PRO A 122 -5.00 20.82 -10.74
C PRO A 122 -3.71 21.44 -11.28
N SER A 123 -3.31 22.62 -10.78
CA SER A 123 -2.02 23.24 -11.13
C SER A 123 -0.82 22.51 -10.52
N GLN A 124 -1.02 21.75 -9.44
CA GLN A 124 0.05 21.01 -8.76
C GLN A 124 0.49 19.77 -9.55
N SER A 125 -0.46 19.06 -10.14
CA SER A 125 -0.22 17.83 -10.89
C SER A 125 -1.40 17.48 -11.77
N ASN A 126 -1.15 16.72 -12.83
CA ASN A 126 -2.18 16.04 -13.63
C ASN A 126 -2.55 14.64 -13.06
N GLY A 127 -1.87 14.17 -12.01
CA GLY A 127 -2.21 12.97 -11.26
C GLY A 127 -3.22 13.26 -10.15
N LEU A 128 -3.69 12.22 -9.47
CA LEU A 128 -4.68 12.31 -8.40
C LEU A 128 -4.04 12.31 -7.02
N VAL A 129 -2.91 11.62 -6.85
CA VAL A 129 -2.24 11.43 -5.57
C VAL A 129 -0.76 11.72 -5.69
N LEU A 130 -0.25 12.58 -4.80
CA LEU A 130 1.17 12.93 -4.70
C LEU A 130 1.91 12.01 -3.73
N HIS A 131 3.22 12.19 -3.65
CA HIS A 131 4.11 11.54 -2.68
C HIS A 131 4.12 10.01 -2.79
N SER A 132 4.06 9.49 -4.03
CA SER A 132 4.36 8.09 -4.32
C SER A 132 5.81 7.93 -4.71
N THR A 133 6.46 6.86 -4.24
CA THR A 133 7.85 6.59 -4.57
C THR A 133 7.97 5.29 -5.35
N TYR A 134 8.33 5.41 -6.63
CA TYR A 134 8.57 4.25 -7.48
C TYR A 134 9.84 3.51 -7.10
N SER A 135 10.93 4.24 -6.97
CA SER A 135 12.25 3.69 -6.63
C SER A 135 13.12 4.76 -6.01
N ASN A 136 13.82 4.42 -4.94
CA ASN A 136 14.76 5.29 -4.26
C ASN A 136 16.07 4.54 -3.99
N HIS A 137 17.20 5.16 -4.25
CA HIS A 137 18.56 4.64 -3.95
C HIS A 137 18.87 3.21 -4.42
N SER A 138 18.20 2.71 -5.47
CA SER A 138 18.55 1.42 -6.04
C SER A 138 19.76 1.56 -6.98
N PRO A 139 20.78 0.69 -6.87
CA PRO A 139 21.90 0.68 -7.79
C PRO A 139 21.49 0.33 -9.23
N TYR A 140 20.29 -0.22 -9.42
CA TYR A 140 19.69 -0.52 -10.72
C TYR A 140 18.75 0.58 -11.20
N ASN A 141 18.46 1.58 -10.36
CA ASN A 141 17.67 2.73 -10.75
C ASN A 141 18.58 3.78 -11.37
N THR A 142 18.59 3.85 -12.69
CA THR A 142 19.33 4.86 -13.45
C THR A 142 18.67 6.23 -13.44
N CYS A 143 17.49 6.34 -12.82
CA CYS A 143 16.74 7.58 -12.73
C CYS A 143 17.12 8.33 -11.45
N ASN A 144 18.17 9.15 -11.51
CA ASN A 144 18.54 10.03 -10.41
C ASN A 144 17.39 11.00 -10.12
N HIS A 145 16.82 10.92 -8.93
CA HIS A 145 15.69 11.72 -8.43
C HIS A 145 14.35 11.55 -9.15
N TYR A 146 14.26 10.86 -10.27
CA TYR A 146 12.99 10.50 -10.90
C TYR A 146 12.38 9.28 -10.22
N GLY A 147 11.05 9.29 -10.07
CA GLY A 147 10.34 8.19 -9.41
C GLY A 147 10.36 8.26 -7.88
N VAL A 148 10.80 9.38 -7.31
CA VAL A 148 10.78 9.66 -5.88
C VAL A 148 9.85 10.83 -5.64
N ASP A 149 8.90 10.66 -4.72
CA ASP A 149 7.98 11.72 -4.28
C ASP A 149 7.12 12.29 -5.44
N GLU A 150 6.62 11.44 -6.30
CA GLU A 150 5.89 11.80 -7.51
C GLU A 150 4.47 11.21 -7.55
N CYS A 151 3.69 11.58 -8.56
CA CYS A 151 2.51 10.82 -8.99
C CYS A 151 2.94 9.58 -9.75
N ASN A 152 2.21 8.49 -9.57
CA ASN A 152 2.37 7.31 -10.43
C ASN A 152 1.02 6.64 -10.72
N ILE A 153 0.98 5.90 -11.82
CA ILE A 153 -0.26 5.31 -12.35
C ILE A 153 -0.93 4.34 -11.37
N TRP A 154 -0.18 3.56 -10.61
CA TRP A 154 -0.79 2.67 -9.62
C TRP A 154 -1.24 3.40 -8.36
N GLY A 155 -0.61 4.51 -7.99
CA GLY A 155 -1.10 5.41 -6.94
C GLY A 155 -2.50 5.91 -7.28
N ASP A 156 -2.65 6.50 -8.46
CA ASP A 156 -3.92 7.02 -8.95
C ASP A 156 -4.96 5.91 -9.12
N TYR A 157 -4.58 4.80 -9.73
CA TYR A 157 -5.48 3.67 -9.95
C TYR A 157 -6.04 3.11 -8.64
N PHE A 158 -5.16 2.77 -7.67
CA PHE A 158 -5.61 2.17 -6.42
C PHE A 158 -6.29 3.17 -5.48
N TYR A 159 -5.96 4.45 -5.58
CA TYR A 159 -6.74 5.50 -4.93
C TYR A 159 -8.19 5.52 -5.42
N MET A 160 -8.40 5.51 -6.73
CA MET A 160 -9.73 5.45 -7.31
C MET A 160 -10.44 4.12 -6.99
N GLU A 161 -9.74 2.99 -7.06
CA GLU A 161 -10.31 1.69 -6.70
C GLU A 161 -10.76 1.67 -5.24
N ALA A 162 -9.91 2.13 -4.31
CA ALA A 162 -10.23 2.15 -2.89
C ALA A 162 -11.46 3.02 -2.58
N LEU A 163 -11.52 4.21 -3.15
CA LEU A 163 -12.69 5.10 -3.01
C LEU A 163 -13.95 4.46 -3.61
N THR A 164 -13.83 3.81 -4.76
CA THR A 164 -14.94 3.11 -5.39
C THR A 164 -15.44 1.97 -4.52
N ARG A 165 -14.55 1.16 -3.95
CA ARG A 165 -14.89 0.07 -3.03
C ARG A 165 -15.56 0.56 -1.74
N LEU A 166 -15.23 1.75 -1.27
CA LEU A 166 -15.86 2.37 -0.10
C LEU A 166 -17.23 2.94 -0.41
N HIS A 167 -17.47 3.33 -1.67
CA HIS A 167 -18.72 3.95 -2.11
C HIS A 167 -19.75 2.93 -2.60
N LYS A 168 -19.31 1.88 -3.30
CA LYS A 168 -20.18 0.85 -3.90
C LYS A 168 -19.48 -0.49 -4.00
N ASP A 169 -20.25 -1.53 -4.30
CA ASP A 169 -19.69 -2.84 -4.60
C ASP A 169 -18.75 -2.77 -5.81
N TRP A 170 -17.56 -3.35 -5.63
CA TRP A 170 -16.54 -3.40 -6.66
C TRP A 170 -16.27 -4.83 -7.08
N ASN A 171 -16.33 -5.08 -8.39
CA ASN A 171 -15.87 -6.33 -8.99
C ASN A 171 -14.52 -6.12 -9.65
N ILE A 172 -13.54 -6.93 -9.25
CA ILE A 172 -12.22 -6.96 -9.90
C ILE A 172 -12.38 -7.58 -11.29
N TYR A 173 -11.77 -6.96 -12.30
CA TYR A 173 -11.84 -7.39 -13.70
C TYR A 173 -10.65 -8.25 -14.14
N TRP A 174 -9.69 -8.52 -13.28
CA TRP A 174 -8.53 -9.39 -13.51
C TRP A 174 -8.42 -10.47 -12.45
#